data_94ee2d02d9855863afd33d98b527bc96
#
_entry.id   94ee2d02d9855863afd33d98b527bc96
#
_cell.length_a   1.000
_cell.length_b   1.000
_cell.length_c   1.000
_cell.angle_alpha   90.00
_cell.angle_beta   90.00
_cell.angle_gamma   90.00
#
_symmetry.space_group_name_H-M   'P 1'
#
loop_
_entity.id
_entity.type
_entity.pdbx_description
1 polymer ?
#
loop_
_entity_poly.entity_id
_entity_poly.type
_entity_poly.pdbx_seq_one_letter_code
_entity_poly.pdbx_strand_id
1 'polypeptide(L)' 'MIVYFQDVVTKNLIDLGPYGKSGMDVSPMDIPLKGDFIKDDLDRFWEVMGREHYWTGPTHHITLHLKQL' A
#
# COMPACT_ATOMS: atom_id res chain seq x y z
N MET A 1 10.85 7.10 0.71
CA MET A 1 10.43 5.71 0.38
C MET A 1 9.14 5.76 -0.42
N ILE A 2 9.10 5.05 -1.52
CA ILE A 2 7.95 5.04 -2.43
C ILE A 2 7.05 3.86 -2.06
N VAL A 3 5.75 4.11 -1.85
CA VAL A 3 4.80 3.06 -1.50
C VAL A 3 3.79 2.83 -2.62
N TYR A 4 3.46 1.56 -2.85
CA TYR A 4 2.41 1.13 -3.77
C TYR A 4 1.38 0.30 -3.03
N PHE A 5 0.12 0.42 -3.41
CA PHE A 5 -0.98 -0.37 -2.87
C PHE A 5 -1.48 -1.30 -3.96
N GLN A 6 -1.39 -2.61 -3.74
CA GLN A 6 -1.79 -3.60 -4.72
C GLN A 6 -2.93 -4.46 -4.19
N ASP A 7 -4.01 -4.57 -4.97
CA ASP A 7 -5.09 -5.52 -4.70
C ASP A 7 -4.57 -6.93 -5.01
N VAL A 8 -4.57 -7.82 -4.01
CA VAL A 8 -4.05 -9.19 -4.16
C VAL A 8 -4.88 -10.04 -5.11
N VAL A 9 -6.16 -9.70 -5.31
CA VAL A 9 -7.06 -10.47 -6.19
C VAL A 9 -6.86 -10.06 -7.64
N THR A 10 -6.91 -8.77 -7.93
CA THR A 10 -6.82 -8.27 -9.31
C THR A 10 -5.40 -8.06 -9.78
N LYS A 11 -4.45 -7.95 -8.84
CA LYS A 11 -3.03 -7.59 -9.08
C LYS A 11 -2.84 -6.16 -9.55
N ASN A 12 -3.89 -5.36 -9.57
CA ASN A 12 -3.82 -3.95 -9.97
C ASN A 12 -3.33 -3.08 -8.82
N LEU A 13 -2.59 -2.02 -9.17
CA LEU A 13 -2.31 -0.95 -8.21
C LEU A 13 -3.58 -0.14 -8.00
N ILE A 14 -3.79 0.28 -6.76
CA ILE A 14 -4.97 1.05 -6.36
C ILE A 14 -4.56 2.31 -5.62
N ASP A 15 -5.47 3.27 -5.55
CA ASP A 15 -5.35 4.46 -4.72
C ASP A 15 -6.35 4.38 -3.57
N LEU A 16 -5.92 4.79 -2.38
CA LEU A 16 -6.75 4.78 -1.17
C LEU A 16 -7.40 6.15 -0.92
N GLY A 17 -7.08 7.13 -1.73
CA GLY A 17 -7.57 8.50 -1.62
C GLY A 17 -6.53 9.50 -2.10
N PRO A 18 -6.84 10.82 -2.02
CA PRO A 18 -5.92 11.85 -2.51
C PRO A 18 -4.55 11.84 -1.82
N TYR A 19 -4.49 11.39 -0.57
CA TYR A 19 -3.27 11.33 0.23
C TYR A 19 -2.72 9.91 0.37
N GLY A 20 -3.33 8.93 -0.31
CA GLY A 20 -2.93 7.52 -0.31
C GLY A 20 -2.81 6.96 -1.71
N LYS A 21 -2.16 7.68 -2.62
CA LYS A 21 -1.96 7.22 -4.00
C LYS A 21 -0.76 6.31 -4.10
N SER A 22 -0.86 5.27 -4.92
CA SER A 22 0.29 4.45 -5.27
C SER A 22 1.37 5.30 -5.95
N GLY A 23 2.63 5.10 -5.54
CA GLY A 23 3.77 5.85 -6.06
C GLY A 23 4.13 7.09 -5.25
N MET A 24 3.48 7.32 -4.11
CA MET A 24 3.82 8.44 -3.23
C MET A 24 5.07 8.17 -2.41
N ASP A 25 5.83 9.24 -2.14
CA ASP A 25 6.92 9.20 -1.17
C ASP A 25 6.34 9.41 0.23
N VAL A 26 6.58 8.46 1.12
CA VAL A 26 6.05 8.48 2.49
C VAL A 26 7.14 8.15 3.50
N SER A 27 6.90 8.54 4.76
CA SER A 27 7.75 8.15 5.88
C SER A 27 7.57 6.67 6.20
N PRO A 28 8.65 5.92 6.49
CA PRO A 28 8.56 4.53 6.93
C PRO A 28 7.64 4.31 8.14
N MET A 29 7.47 5.31 8.98
CA MET A 29 6.65 5.22 10.18
C MET A 29 5.15 5.25 9.89
N ASP A 30 4.77 5.72 8.70
CA ASP A 30 3.36 5.87 8.31
C ASP A 30 2.84 4.69 7.52
N ILE A 31 3.63 3.62 7.37
CA ILE A 31 3.26 2.46 6.57
C ILE A 31 2.57 1.42 7.45
N PRO A 32 1.35 0.99 7.07
CA PRO A 32 0.66 -0.08 7.78
C PRO A 32 1.44 -1.39 7.77
N LEU A 33 1.24 -2.19 8.80
CA LEU A 33 1.86 -3.49 8.98
C LEU A 33 0.88 -4.61 8.60
N LYS A 34 1.43 -5.80 8.33
CA LYS A 34 0.61 -6.99 8.13
C LYS A 34 -0.39 -7.17 9.28
N GLY A 35 -1.65 -7.39 8.92
CA GLY A 35 -2.73 -7.54 9.87
C GLY A 35 -3.49 -6.26 10.19
N ASP A 36 -2.96 -5.09 9.79
CA ASP A 36 -3.69 -3.84 9.94
C ASP A 36 -4.86 -3.79 8.95
N PHE A 37 -5.87 -2.98 9.31
CA PHE A 37 -7.01 -2.70 8.46
C PHE A 37 -6.95 -1.27 7.97
N ILE A 38 -7.32 -1.06 6.71
CA ILE A 38 -7.36 0.25 6.08
C ILE A 38 -8.76 0.49 5.56
N LYS A 39 -9.30 1.69 5.84
CA LYS A 39 -10.52 2.17 5.20
C LYS A 39 -10.12 3.25 4.20
N ASP A 40 -10.52 3.08 2.94
CA ASP A 40 -10.23 4.08 1.91
C ASP A 40 -11.30 5.18 1.85
N ASP A 41 -11.13 6.14 0.94
CA ASP A 41 -12.03 7.28 0.81
C ASP A 41 -13.39 6.92 0.14
N LEU A 42 -13.53 5.70 -0.37
CA LEU A 42 -14.78 5.16 -0.90
C LEU A 42 -15.46 4.21 0.08
N ASP A 43 -15.10 4.26 1.37
CA ASP A 43 -15.62 3.40 2.43
C ASP A 43 -15.38 1.91 2.21
N ARG A 44 -14.38 1.54 1.40
CA ARG A 44 -13.95 0.16 1.24
C ARG A 44 -12.96 -0.18 2.34
N PHE A 45 -13.06 -1.40 2.86
CA PHE A 45 -12.14 -1.90 3.87
C PHE A 45 -11.15 -2.89 3.26
N TRP A 46 -9.90 -2.77 3.67
CA TRP A 46 -8.80 -3.60 3.20
C TRP A 46 -8.02 -4.14 4.37
N GLU A 47 -7.56 -5.38 4.24
CA GLU A 47 -6.61 -5.97 5.18
C GLU A 47 -5.23 -5.99 4.55
N VAL A 48 -4.21 -5.58 5.32
CA VAL A 48 -2.81 -5.64 4.87
C VAL A 48 -2.33 -7.06 5.01
N MET A 49 -2.10 -7.74 3.88
CA MET A 49 -1.68 -9.15 3.85
C MET A 49 -0.17 -9.30 3.95
N GLY A 50 0.58 -8.27 3.60
CA GLY A 50 2.03 -8.29 3.69
C GLY A 50 2.64 -7.09 3.00
N ARG A 51 3.98 -6.99 3.12
CA ARG A 51 4.76 -5.95 2.49
C ARG A 51 5.88 -6.59 1.69
N GLU A 52 6.15 -6.05 0.53
CA GLU A 52 7.28 -6.44 -0.29
C GLU A 52 8.20 -5.26 -0.47
N HIS A 53 9.47 -5.43 -0.10
CA HIS A 53 10.50 -4.40 -0.20
C HIS A 53 11.36 -4.67 -1.43
N TYR A 54 11.69 -3.62 -2.18
CA TYR A 54 12.68 -3.72 -3.22
C TYR A 54 13.37 -2.36 -3.44
N TRP A 55 14.51 -2.38 -4.09
CA TRP A 55 15.30 -1.18 -4.35
C TRP A 55 15.57 -1.05 -5.84
N THR A 56 15.53 0.20 -6.33
CA THR A 56 16.04 0.58 -7.66
C THR A 56 17.13 1.60 -7.43
N GLY A 57 18.42 1.18 -7.54
CA GLY A 57 19.53 2.02 -7.12
C GLY A 57 19.41 2.38 -5.63
N PRO A 58 19.48 3.68 -5.26
CA PRO A 58 19.35 4.11 -3.87
C PRO A 58 17.90 4.24 -3.42
N THR A 59 16.93 4.07 -4.31
CA THR A 59 15.51 4.30 -3.98
C THR A 59 14.87 3.04 -3.42
N HIS A 60 14.31 3.17 -2.22
CA HIS A 60 13.57 2.10 -1.54
C HIS A 60 12.09 2.18 -1.92
N HIS A 61 11.55 1.05 -2.36
CA HIS A 61 10.14 0.88 -2.71
C HIS A 61 9.50 -0.16 -1.80
N ILE A 62 8.22 0.05 -1.46
CA ILE A 62 7.42 -0.94 -0.75
C ILE A 62 6.12 -1.13 -1.50
N THR A 63 5.73 -2.39 -1.72
CA THR A 63 4.39 -2.74 -2.18
C THR A 63 3.61 -3.33 -1.01
N LEU A 64 2.50 -2.71 -0.64
CA LEU A 64 1.55 -3.25 0.31
C LEU A 64 0.54 -4.10 -0.44
N HIS A 65 0.44 -5.37 -0.05
CA HIS A 65 -0.52 -6.31 -0.62
C HIS A 65 -1.80 -6.26 0.19
N LEU A 66 -2.90 -5.84 -0.43
CA LEU A 66 -4.16 -5.56 0.22
C LEU A 66 -5.25 -6.51 -0.27
N LYS A 67 -6.04 -7.02 0.67
CA LYS A 67 -7.22 -7.83 0.39
C LYS A 67 -8.46 -7.03 0.75
N GLN A 68 -9.37 -6.84 -0.20
CA GLN A 68 -10.63 -6.17 0.06
C GLN A 68 -11.54 -7.08 0.88
N LEU A 69 -12.13 -6.50 1.92
CA LEU A 69 -13.05 -7.20 2.82
C LEU A 69 -14.49 -7.03 2.38
#